data_b0f70d9415614ee2f94109526f7e8ad3
#
_entry.id   b0f70d9415614ee2f94109526f7e8ad3
#
_cell.length_a   1.000
_cell.length_b   1.000
_cell.length_c   1.000
_cell.angle_alpha   90.00
_cell.angle_beta   90.00
_cell.angle_gamma   90.00
#
_symmetry.space_group_name_H-M   'P 1'
#
loop_
_entity.id
_entity.type
_entity.pdbx_description
1 polymer ?
#
loop_
_entity_poly.entity_id
_entity_poly.type
_entity_poly.pdbx_seq_one_letter_code
_entity_poly.pdbx_strand_id
1 'polypeptide(L)'
;LMEQNPFGYSFTPENPLYDFLVCYAKHSSTLPRDVKSAILEAPFDTKQKAKLVEYVSKDHLVRELLRTSQAVDIIRGGVKSNALPEVTSFLVNHRVDINSSVRETVEKDLEHVKEVAAVFGLGVTLDGMTIVQPTDEGYIEVMTQLPLEPAPQSPTSDSPVWDLFAGTIQDVFENHFFKDQKDVEFYVAPALVSGNTDTRYYWSLTENIYRFVGMPMPADTLKTIHSVN
;
A
#
# COMPACT_ATOMS: atom_id res chain seq x y z
N LEU A 1 8.11 9.92 16.68
CA LEU A 1 6.67 10.13 16.80
C LEU A 1 5.92 9.50 15.62
N MET A 2 6.21 9.84 14.37
CA MET A 2 5.54 9.29 13.17
C MET A 2 5.54 7.77 13.15
N GLU A 3 6.68 7.10 13.20
CA GLU A 3 6.75 5.62 13.14
C GLU A 3 6.10 4.92 14.34
N GLN A 4 5.94 5.61 15.48
CA GLN A 4 5.22 5.09 16.65
C GLN A 4 3.71 5.23 16.51
N ASN A 5 3.25 6.06 15.57
CA ASN A 5 1.85 6.33 15.28
C ASN A 5 1.52 5.99 13.82
N PRO A 6 1.56 4.71 13.43
CA PRO A 6 1.28 4.30 12.06
C PRO A 6 -0.16 4.64 11.66
N PHE A 7 -0.40 4.70 10.36
CA PHE A 7 -1.76 4.80 9.85
C PHE A 7 -2.61 3.59 10.25
N GLY A 8 -3.88 3.84 10.51
CA GLY A 8 -4.85 2.78 10.82
C GLY A 8 -5.07 1.85 9.62
N TYR A 9 -5.52 0.63 9.91
CA TYR A 9 -5.91 -0.29 8.84
C TYR A 9 -7.22 0.15 8.19
N SER A 10 -7.23 0.17 6.87
CA SER A 10 -8.39 0.39 6.03
C SER A 10 -8.69 -0.89 5.25
N PHE A 11 -9.91 -1.37 5.35
CA PHE A 11 -10.36 -2.53 4.59
C PHE A 11 -11.77 -2.27 4.05
N THR A 12 -11.91 -2.34 2.76
CA THR A 12 -13.20 -2.24 2.06
C THR A 12 -13.38 -3.42 1.11
N PRO A 13 -14.62 -3.85 0.86
CA PRO A 13 -14.89 -4.94 -0.10
C PRO A 13 -14.42 -4.63 -1.51
N GLU A 14 -14.29 -3.34 -1.84
CA GLU A 14 -13.84 -2.85 -3.15
C GLU A 14 -12.33 -2.97 -3.34
N ASN A 15 -11.57 -3.25 -2.26
CA ASN A 15 -10.13 -3.44 -2.35
C ASN A 15 -9.80 -4.72 -3.13
N PRO A 16 -8.99 -4.69 -4.21
CA PRO A 16 -8.62 -5.87 -4.99
C PRO A 16 -7.99 -7.00 -4.17
N LEU A 17 -7.39 -6.66 -3.02
CA LEU A 17 -6.91 -7.65 -2.07
C LEU A 17 -8.06 -8.52 -1.53
N TYR A 18 -9.26 -7.97 -1.40
CA TYR A 18 -10.42 -8.74 -0.93
C TYR A 18 -10.83 -9.81 -1.94
N ASP A 19 -10.86 -9.48 -3.22
CA ASP A 19 -11.15 -10.46 -4.28
C ASP A 19 -10.14 -11.61 -4.29
N PHE A 20 -8.85 -11.28 -4.11
CA PHE A 20 -7.81 -12.30 -3.93
C PHE A 20 -8.08 -13.19 -2.71
N LEU A 21 -8.41 -12.60 -1.56
CA LEU A 21 -8.70 -13.34 -0.34
C LEU A 21 -9.95 -14.22 -0.48
N VAL A 22 -10.98 -13.75 -1.16
CA VAL A 22 -12.20 -14.55 -1.45
C VAL A 22 -11.86 -15.75 -2.33
N CYS A 23 -11.11 -15.55 -3.39
CA CYS A 23 -10.62 -16.64 -4.23
C CYS A 23 -9.81 -17.65 -3.40
N TYR A 24 -8.87 -17.17 -2.59
CA TYR A 24 -8.07 -18.01 -1.71
C TYR A 24 -8.93 -18.76 -0.68
N ALA A 25 -9.94 -18.12 -0.08
CA ALA A 25 -10.85 -18.76 0.87
C ALA A 25 -11.68 -19.88 0.23
N LYS A 26 -12.13 -19.68 -1.01
CA LYS A 26 -12.95 -20.66 -1.74
C LYS A 26 -12.15 -21.90 -2.14
N HIS A 27 -10.91 -21.74 -2.56
CA HIS A 27 -10.13 -22.79 -3.22
C HIS A 27 -9.01 -23.39 -2.37
N SER A 28 -8.51 -22.70 -1.34
CA SER A 28 -7.48 -23.26 -0.45
C SER A 28 -8.01 -24.42 0.40
N SER A 29 -7.32 -25.53 0.38
CA SER A 29 -7.57 -26.68 1.27
C SER A 29 -6.95 -26.51 2.66
N THR A 30 -5.97 -25.62 2.82
CA THR A 30 -5.16 -25.46 4.04
C THR A 30 -5.61 -24.32 4.94
N LEU A 31 -6.43 -23.39 4.43
CA LEU A 31 -6.90 -22.26 5.20
C LEU A 31 -7.87 -22.71 6.31
N PRO A 32 -7.66 -22.28 7.59
CA PRO A 32 -8.57 -22.59 8.69
C PRO A 32 -10.01 -22.15 8.42
N ARG A 33 -10.97 -22.93 8.90
CA ARG A 33 -12.40 -22.68 8.63
C ARG A 33 -12.89 -21.34 9.18
N ASP A 34 -12.44 -20.95 10.35
CA ASP A 34 -12.79 -19.68 10.98
C ASP A 34 -12.22 -18.49 10.21
N VAL A 35 -11.04 -18.64 9.57
CA VAL A 35 -10.48 -17.63 8.69
C VAL A 35 -11.26 -17.55 7.36
N LYS A 36 -11.68 -18.70 6.81
CA LYS A 36 -12.55 -18.71 5.62
C LYS A 36 -13.86 -17.95 5.89
N SER A 37 -14.52 -18.25 7.02
CA SER A 37 -15.74 -17.51 7.40
C SER A 37 -15.45 -16.02 7.59
N ALA A 38 -14.34 -15.66 8.25
CA ALA A 38 -13.97 -14.26 8.43
C ALA A 38 -13.80 -13.53 7.09
N ILE A 39 -13.14 -14.16 6.11
CA ILE A 39 -12.98 -13.58 4.77
C ILE A 39 -14.35 -13.38 4.10
N LEU A 40 -15.17 -14.43 4.04
CA LEU A 40 -16.41 -14.42 3.26
C LEU A 40 -17.50 -13.52 3.88
N GLU A 41 -17.47 -13.34 5.20
CA GLU A 41 -18.46 -12.59 5.96
C GLU A 41 -18.02 -11.15 6.29
N ALA A 42 -16.74 -10.80 6.08
CA ALA A 42 -16.18 -9.49 6.40
C ALA A 42 -16.99 -8.29 5.87
N PRO A 43 -17.59 -8.30 4.67
CA PRO A 43 -18.41 -7.20 4.18
C PRO A 43 -19.68 -6.94 4.99
N PHE A 44 -20.19 -7.98 5.67
CA PHE A 44 -21.51 -7.98 6.31
C PHE A 44 -21.44 -8.00 7.85
N ASP A 45 -20.28 -8.36 8.42
CA ASP A 45 -20.10 -8.52 9.86
C ASP A 45 -18.81 -7.84 10.34
N THR A 46 -18.95 -6.83 11.18
CA THR A 46 -17.83 -6.07 11.73
C THR A 46 -16.87 -6.90 12.59
N LYS A 47 -17.36 -7.98 13.25
CA LYS A 47 -16.51 -8.88 14.01
C LYS A 47 -15.67 -9.76 13.09
N GLN A 48 -16.26 -10.23 12.00
CA GLN A 48 -15.54 -11.00 11.01
C GLN A 48 -14.52 -10.13 10.26
N LYS A 49 -14.89 -8.89 9.95
CA LYS A 49 -13.94 -7.90 9.42
C LYS A 49 -12.74 -7.69 10.36
N ALA A 50 -12.97 -7.51 11.65
CA ALA A 50 -11.91 -7.35 12.63
C ALA A 50 -10.98 -8.59 12.70
N LYS A 51 -11.56 -9.80 12.67
CA LYS A 51 -10.79 -11.06 12.61
C LYS A 51 -9.96 -11.16 11.34
N LEU A 52 -10.53 -10.78 10.20
CA LEU A 52 -9.81 -10.77 8.93
C LEU A 52 -8.61 -9.84 8.99
N VAL A 53 -8.82 -8.59 9.43
CA VAL A 53 -7.74 -7.62 9.59
C VAL A 53 -6.66 -8.14 10.56
N GLU A 54 -7.04 -8.73 11.69
CA GLU A 54 -6.09 -9.34 12.62
C GLU A 54 -5.29 -10.48 11.97
N TYR A 55 -5.95 -11.32 11.17
CA TYR A 55 -5.29 -12.42 10.49
C TYR A 55 -4.26 -11.93 9.45
N VAL A 56 -4.69 -11.05 8.55
CA VAL A 56 -3.84 -10.57 7.45
C VAL A 56 -2.73 -9.63 7.94
N SER A 57 -2.95 -8.92 9.05
CA SER A 57 -1.94 -8.01 9.61
C SER A 57 -0.73 -8.74 10.23
N LYS A 58 -0.80 -10.05 10.42
CA LYS A 58 0.34 -10.87 10.86
C LYS A 58 1.39 -11.06 9.76
N ASP A 59 0.99 -10.96 8.50
CA ASP A 59 1.91 -10.96 7.37
C ASP A 59 2.36 -9.53 7.05
N HIS A 60 3.67 -9.29 7.08
CA HIS A 60 4.26 -7.97 6.85
C HIS A 60 3.93 -7.40 5.47
N LEU A 61 3.90 -8.23 4.44
CA LEU A 61 3.63 -7.79 3.07
C LEU A 61 2.16 -7.42 2.90
N VAL A 62 1.27 -8.28 3.39
CA VAL A 62 -0.18 -8.07 3.29
C VAL A 62 -0.64 -6.91 4.17
N ARG A 63 -0.08 -6.79 5.36
CA ARG A 63 -0.38 -5.70 6.30
C ARG A 63 -0.21 -4.31 5.68
N GLU A 64 0.85 -4.11 4.93
CA GLU A 64 1.14 -2.81 4.31
C GLU A 64 0.28 -2.53 3.06
N LEU A 65 -0.54 -3.48 2.63
CA LEU A 65 -1.58 -3.29 1.61
C LEU A 65 -2.93 -2.81 2.19
N LEU A 66 -3.05 -2.78 3.52
CA LEU A 66 -4.27 -2.38 4.22
C LEU A 66 -4.17 -1.01 4.88
N ARG A 67 -3.13 -0.25 4.63
CA ARG A 67 -2.92 1.08 5.21
C ARG A 67 -1.92 1.89 4.40
N THR A 68 -1.93 3.19 4.58
CA THR A 68 -0.79 4.00 4.17
C THR A 68 0.44 3.56 4.96
N SER A 69 1.47 3.07 4.28
CA SER A 69 2.75 2.77 4.92
C SER A 69 3.61 4.02 5.01
N GLN A 70 4.50 4.04 5.98
CA GLN A 70 5.44 5.15 6.18
C GLN A 70 6.82 4.62 6.59
N ALA A 71 7.87 5.27 6.09
CA ALA A 71 9.24 4.97 6.44
C ALA A 71 10.10 6.23 6.40
N VAL A 72 10.94 6.42 7.42
CA VAL A 72 11.95 7.48 7.42
C VAL A 72 13.20 6.94 6.73
N ASP A 73 13.36 7.27 5.46
CA ASP A 73 14.39 6.66 4.62
C ASP A 73 15.71 7.42 4.62
N ILE A 74 15.66 8.75 4.73
CA ILE A 74 16.85 9.59 4.64
C ILE A 74 16.87 10.61 5.77
N ILE A 75 17.97 10.67 6.51
CA ILE A 75 18.22 11.70 7.52
C ILE A 75 19.51 12.42 7.17
N ARG A 76 19.48 13.76 7.16
CA ARG A 76 20.64 14.60 6.86
C ARG A 76 20.74 15.69 7.90
N GLY A 77 21.99 15.97 8.35
CA GLY A 77 22.28 17.05 9.28
C GLY A 77 23.76 17.08 9.66
N GLY A 78 24.25 18.26 9.95
CA GLY A 78 25.65 18.48 10.30
C GLY A 78 26.60 18.56 9.12
N VAL A 79 27.66 19.36 9.30
CA VAL A 79 28.73 19.56 8.32
C VAL A 79 30.10 19.09 8.87
N LYS A 80 30.31 19.18 10.16
CA LYS A 80 31.53 18.77 10.85
C LYS A 80 31.28 18.43 12.32
N SER A 81 32.14 17.61 12.90
CA SER A 81 31.96 17.00 14.22
C SER A 81 31.91 18.00 15.39
N ASN A 82 32.45 19.19 15.23
CA ASN A 82 32.56 20.22 16.28
C ASN A 82 31.59 21.41 16.06
N ALA A 83 30.56 21.26 15.24
CA ALA A 83 29.56 22.27 15.04
C ALA A 83 28.16 21.64 15.08
N LEU A 84 27.27 22.24 15.84
CA LEU A 84 25.85 21.87 15.82
C LEU A 84 25.23 22.27 14.48
N PRO A 85 24.38 21.45 13.87
CA PRO A 85 23.71 21.79 12.63
C PRO A 85 22.63 22.85 12.89
N GLU A 86 22.60 23.87 12.05
CA GLU A 86 21.51 24.84 12.03
C GLU A 86 20.26 24.28 11.34
N VAL A 87 20.47 23.33 10.41
CA VAL A 87 19.39 22.68 9.66
C VAL A 87 19.60 21.17 9.69
N THR A 88 18.53 20.45 9.98
CA THR A 88 18.44 19.00 9.79
C THR A 88 17.21 18.67 8.96
N SER A 89 17.29 17.65 8.13
CA SER A 89 16.16 17.19 7.33
C SER A 89 16.03 15.69 7.40
N PHE A 90 14.79 15.22 7.25
CA PHE A 90 14.50 13.82 7.03
C PHE A 90 13.42 13.68 5.98
N LEU A 91 13.49 12.60 5.21
CA LEU A 91 12.51 12.25 4.20
C LEU A 91 11.67 11.10 4.73
N VAL A 92 10.38 11.29 4.71
CA VAL A 92 9.39 10.25 4.99
C VAL A 92 8.79 9.79 3.67
N ASN A 93 8.94 8.52 3.36
CA ASN A 93 8.31 7.90 2.19
C ASN A 93 6.98 7.29 2.61
N HIS A 94 5.95 7.59 1.85
CA HIS A 94 4.62 7.00 2.03
C HIS A 94 4.20 6.20 0.80
N ARG A 95 3.53 5.07 1.05
CA ARG A 95 2.71 4.40 0.05
C ARG A 95 1.27 4.57 0.47
N VAL A 96 0.60 5.48 -0.23
CA VAL A 96 -0.75 5.91 0.13
C VAL A 96 -1.74 4.76 -0.11
N ASP A 97 -2.57 4.48 0.90
CA ASP A 97 -3.66 3.49 0.80
C ASP A 97 -4.62 3.85 -0.33
N ILE A 98 -5.12 2.86 -1.05
CA ILE A 98 -6.05 3.06 -2.18
C ILE A 98 -7.37 3.74 -1.79
N ASN A 99 -7.72 3.71 -0.50
CA ASN A 99 -8.91 4.37 0.06
C ASN A 99 -8.59 5.73 0.71
N SER A 100 -7.36 6.24 0.54
CA SER A 100 -6.89 7.51 1.09
C SER A 100 -6.38 8.43 -0.02
N SER A 101 -5.75 9.52 0.35
CA SER A 101 -5.19 10.50 -0.57
C SER A 101 -3.84 11.04 -0.09
N VAL A 102 -3.10 11.65 -1.00
CA VAL A 102 -1.89 12.42 -0.65
C VAL A 102 -2.22 13.50 0.37
N ARG A 103 -3.35 14.19 0.19
CA ARG A 103 -3.80 15.25 1.11
C ARG A 103 -3.98 14.72 2.54
N GLU A 104 -4.72 13.65 2.73
CA GLU A 104 -4.95 13.05 4.05
C GLU A 104 -3.66 12.56 4.71
N THR A 105 -2.74 12.04 3.89
CA THR A 105 -1.41 11.62 4.35
C THR A 105 -0.61 12.80 4.87
N VAL A 106 -0.55 13.89 4.11
CA VAL A 106 0.17 15.11 4.52
C VAL A 106 -0.49 15.78 5.73
N GLU A 107 -1.83 15.80 5.80
CA GLU A 107 -2.57 16.34 6.95
C GLU A 107 -2.19 15.60 8.25
N LYS A 108 -2.09 14.27 8.21
CA LYS A 108 -1.66 13.47 9.37
C LYS A 108 -0.21 13.73 9.77
N ASP A 109 0.70 13.81 8.80
CA ASP A 109 2.10 14.18 9.09
C ASP A 109 2.19 15.56 9.71
N LEU A 110 1.40 16.51 9.19
CA LEU A 110 1.35 17.87 9.70
C LEU A 110 0.82 17.95 11.15
N GLU A 111 -0.09 17.05 11.57
CA GLU A 111 -0.51 16.95 12.97
C GLU A 111 0.69 16.62 13.87
N HIS A 112 1.48 15.62 13.51
CA HIS A 112 2.68 15.24 14.27
C HIS A 112 3.75 16.33 14.28
N VAL A 113 3.92 17.02 13.15
CA VAL A 113 4.85 18.16 13.07
C VAL A 113 4.40 19.31 13.98
N LYS A 114 3.11 19.62 14.02
CA LYS A 114 2.56 20.66 14.92
C LYS A 114 2.73 20.31 16.39
N GLU A 115 2.54 19.03 16.76
CA GLU A 115 2.78 18.57 18.13
C GLU A 115 4.22 18.82 18.55
N VAL A 116 5.19 18.44 17.70
CA VAL A 116 6.61 18.67 17.96
C VAL A 116 6.92 20.16 18.00
N ALA A 117 6.44 20.93 17.03
CA ALA A 117 6.65 22.37 16.94
C ALA A 117 6.16 23.10 18.20
N ALA A 118 4.99 22.72 18.72
CA ALA A 118 4.44 23.29 19.95
C ALA A 118 5.34 23.04 21.18
N VAL A 119 5.95 21.84 21.28
CA VAL A 119 6.86 21.51 22.39
C VAL A 119 8.11 22.37 22.37
N PHE A 120 8.64 22.67 21.19
CA PHE A 120 9.91 23.39 21.02
C PHE A 120 9.74 24.89 20.67
N GLY A 121 8.51 25.39 20.64
CA GLY A 121 8.23 26.79 20.30
C GLY A 121 8.56 27.16 18.86
N LEU A 122 8.45 26.21 17.92
CA LEU A 122 8.79 26.40 16.51
C LEU A 122 7.58 26.82 15.69
N GLY A 123 7.83 27.54 14.60
CA GLY A 123 6.83 27.74 13.54
C GLY A 123 6.70 26.48 12.66
N VAL A 124 5.70 26.50 11.78
CA VAL A 124 5.47 25.42 10.79
C VAL A 124 5.09 26.04 9.46
N THR A 125 5.75 25.60 8.38
CA THR A 125 5.35 25.90 7.01
C THR A 125 5.07 24.60 6.24
N LEU A 126 4.16 24.67 5.28
CA LEU A 126 3.84 23.57 4.37
C LEU A 126 3.86 24.10 2.93
N ASP A 127 4.77 23.57 2.12
CA ASP A 127 4.94 23.97 0.71
C ASP A 127 5.02 25.50 0.51
N GLY A 128 5.76 26.18 1.41
CA GLY A 128 5.91 27.63 1.45
C GLY A 128 4.74 28.40 2.08
N MET A 129 3.66 27.74 2.48
CA MET A 129 2.55 28.37 3.19
C MET A 129 2.78 28.33 4.70
N THR A 130 2.58 29.45 5.38
CA THR A 130 2.69 29.52 6.84
C THR A 130 1.46 28.89 7.50
N ILE A 131 1.69 27.83 8.28
CA ILE A 131 0.66 27.16 9.08
C ILE A 131 0.69 27.65 10.54
N VAL A 132 1.92 27.74 11.10
CA VAL A 132 2.19 28.36 12.41
C VAL A 132 3.32 29.36 12.20
N GLN A 133 3.15 30.57 12.71
CA GLN A 133 4.14 31.63 12.48
C GLN A 133 5.54 31.22 12.96
N PRO A 134 6.60 31.43 12.16
CA PRO A 134 7.98 31.27 12.60
C PRO A 134 8.26 32.08 13.87
N THR A 135 9.14 31.57 14.71
CA THR A 135 9.54 32.21 15.95
C THR A 135 11.05 32.46 15.94
N ASP A 136 11.58 33.11 16.99
CA ASP A 136 13.03 33.27 17.15
C ASP A 136 13.76 31.92 17.37
N GLU A 137 13.03 30.89 17.80
CA GLU A 137 13.55 29.51 17.93
C GLU A 137 13.63 28.79 16.57
N GLY A 138 13.00 29.33 15.52
CA GLY A 138 13.00 28.78 14.17
C GLY A 138 11.66 28.21 13.72
N TYR A 139 11.72 27.30 12.75
CA TYR A 139 10.52 26.66 12.18
C TYR A 139 10.84 25.29 11.58
N ILE A 140 9.79 24.50 11.39
CA ILE A 140 9.82 23.24 10.63
C ILE A 140 9.18 23.50 9.27
N GLU A 141 9.93 23.25 8.21
CA GLU A 141 9.42 23.28 6.85
C GLU A 141 9.02 21.89 6.41
N VAL A 142 7.76 21.72 6.04
CA VAL A 142 7.22 20.49 5.44
C VAL A 142 7.10 20.72 3.94
N MET A 143 7.68 19.83 3.15
CA MET A 143 7.62 19.90 1.69
C MET A 143 7.09 18.58 1.11
N THR A 144 6.08 18.68 0.28
CA THR A 144 5.54 17.54 -0.46
C THR A 144 6.37 17.30 -1.72
N GLN A 145 7.08 16.17 -1.77
CA GLN A 145 7.95 15.85 -2.90
C GLN A 145 7.33 14.76 -3.77
N LEU A 146 7.21 15.02 -5.07
CA LEU A 146 6.73 14.07 -6.08
C LEU A 146 5.42 13.37 -5.66
N PRO A 147 4.39 14.11 -5.28
CA PRO A 147 3.12 13.52 -4.85
C PRO A 147 2.51 12.70 -5.98
N LEU A 148 2.00 11.52 -5.64
CA LEU A 148 1.30 10.66 -6.55
C LEU A 148 0.11 10.03 -5.83
N GLU A 149 -1.10 10.33 -6.32
CA GLU A 149 -2.32 9.72 -5.79
C GLU A 149 -2.35 8.20 -6.03
N PRO A 150 -3.11 7.44 -5.25
CA PRO A 150 -3.37 6.04 -5.53
C PRO A 150 -3.85 5.85 -6.96
N ALA A 151 -3.40 4.77 -7.59
CA ALA A 151 -3.83 4.44 -8.95
C ALA A 151 -5.34 4.16 -8.99
N PRO A 152 -6.05 4.59 -10.04
CA PRO A 152 -7.41 4.15 -10.28
C PRO A 152 -7.49 2.62 -10.33
N GLN A 153 -8.54 2.05 -9.76
CA GLN A 153 -8.76 0.61 -9.77
C GLN A 153 -9.33 0.20 -11.13
N SER A 154 -8.71 -0.81 -11.74
CA SER A 154 -9.24 -1.40 -12.98
C SER A 154 -10.41 -2.33 -12.67
N PRO A 155 -11.47 -2.35 -13.51
CA PRO A 155 -12.61 -3.23 -13.32
C PRO A 155 -12.22 -4.70 -13.32
N THR A 156 -12.68 -5.47 -12.31
CA THR A 156 -12.44 -6.92 -12.18
C THR A 156 -13.74 -7.71 -11.97
N SER A 157 -14.87 -7.01 -11.94
CA SER A 157 -16.22 -7.58 -11.94
C SER A 157 -17.04 -6.96 -13.05
N ASP A 158 -17.92 -7.75 -13.67
CA ASP A 158 -18.77 -7.33 -14.80
C ASP A 158 -17.98 -6.67 -15.95
N SER A 159 -16.74 -7.12 -16.17
CA SER A 159 -15.82 -6.55 -17.15
C SER A 159 -15.41 -7.59 -18.20
N PRO A 160 -15.89 -7.46 -19.44
CA PRO A 160 -15.50 -8.36 -20.53
C PRO A 160 -13.98 -8.34 -20.80
N VAL A 161 -13.31 -7.22 -20.51
CA VAL A 161 -11.85 -7.10 -20.67
C VAL A 161 -11.13 -7.92 -19.62
N TRP A 162 -11.59 -7.87 -18.38
CA TRP A 162 -11.07 -8.71 -17.30
C TRP A 162 -11.30 -10.19 -17.58
N ASP A 163 -12.52 -10.56 -18.01
CA ASP A 163 -12.87 -11.96 -18.30
C ASP A 163 -12.00 -12.52 -19.42
N LEU A 164 -11.76 -11.74 -20.47
CA LEU A 164 -10.87 -12.14 -21.56
C LEU A 164 -9.43 -12.29 -21.07
N PHE A 165 -8.94 -11.32 -20.28
CA PHE A 165 -7.58 -11.32 -19.76
C PHE A 165 -7.34 -12.49 -18.80
N ALA A 166 -8.22 -12.66 -17.81
CA ALA A 166 -8.13 -13.72 -16.82
C ALA A 166 -8.29 -15.11 -17.46
N GLY A 167 -9.28 -15.25 -18.35
CA GLY A 167 -9.52 -16.50 -19.08
C GLY A 167 -8.36 -16.89 -19.99
N THR A 168 -7.70 -15.92 -20.63
CA THR A 168 -6.49 -16.19 -21.42
C THR A 168 -5.33 -16.69 -20.55
N ILE A 169 -5.12 -16.07 -19.39
CA ILE A 169 -4.10 -16.52 -18.44
C ILE A 169 -4.38 -17.95 -18.00
N GLN A 170 -5.63 -18.22 -17.57
CA GLN A 170 -6.03 -19.54 -17.12
C GLN A 170 -5.84 -20.60 -18.21
N ASP A 171 -6.30 -20.33 -19.43
CA ASP A 171 -6.17 -21.25 -20.57
C ASP A 171 -4.70 -21.58 -20.87
N VAL A 172 -3.84 -20.57 -20.89
CA VAL A 172 -2.41 -20.79 -21.16
C VAL A 172 -1.75 -21.62 -20.07
N PHE A 173 -2.08 -21.38 -18.80
CA PHE A 173 -1.48 -22.15 -17.71
C PHE A 173 -2.02 -23.59 -17.65
N GLU A 174 -3.31 -23.80 -17.77
CA GLU A 174 -3.93 -25.13 -17.69
C GLU A 174 -3.63 -25.98 -18.93
N ASN A 175 -3.86 -25.43 -20.12
CA ASN A 175 -3.84 -26.21 -21.35
C ASN A 175 -2.50 -26.24 -22.09
N HIS A 176 -1.54 -25.36 -21.72
CA HIS A 176 -0.25 -25.28 -22.39
C HIS A 176 0.92 -25.48 -21.44
N PHE A 177 0.98 -24.75 -20.33
CA PHE A 177 2.14 -24.80 -19.44
C PHE A 177 2.12 -26.02 -18.50
N PHE A 178 0.98 -26.33 -17.89
CA PHE A 178 0.81 -27.45 -16.96
C PHE A 178 -0.07 -28.58 -17.51
N LYS A 179 -0.20 -28.68 -18.83
CA LYS A 179 -1.07 -29.64 -19.52
C LYS A 179 -0.91 -31.11 -19.10
N ASP A 180 0.27 -31.48 -18.59
CA ASP A 180 0.58 -32.83 -18.15
C ASP A 180 0.29 -33.05 -16.64
N GLN A 181 -0.12 -32.01 -15.92
CA GLN A 181 -0.45 -32.04 -14.49
C GLN A 181 -1.97 -32.07 -14.29
N LYS A 182 -2.55 -33.28 -14.31
CA LYS A 182 -4.01 -33.47 -14.29
C LYS A 182 -4.73 -33.05 -12.99
N ASP A 183 -3.99 -32.89 -11.90
CA ASP A 183 -4.52 -32.58 -10.57
C ASP A 183 -4.28 -31.12 -10.16
N VAL A 184 -3.94 -30.24 -11.12
CA VAL A 184 -3.69 -28.82 -10.87
C VAL A 184 -4.82 -28.00 -11.46
N GLU A 185 -5.46 -27.20 -10.63
CA GLU A 185 -6.45 -26.20 -11.03
C GLU A 185 -5.85 -24.80 -10.86
N PHE A 186 -6.07 -23.93 -11.83
CA PHE A 186 -5.62 -22.54 -11.81
C PHE A 186 -6.78 -21.59 -11.60
N TYR A 187 -6.57 -20.66 -10.70
CA TYR A 187 -7.54 -19.60 -10.46
C TYR A 187 -6.83 -18.25 -10.64
N VAL A 188 -7.42 -17.40 -11.46
CA VAL A 188 -6.93 -16.04 -11.68
C VAL A 188 -7.74 -15.10 -10.82
N ALA A 189 -7.08 -14.37 -9.94
CA ALA A 189 -7.71 -13.41 -9.07
C ALA A 189 -6.97 -12.07 -9.16
N PRO A 190 -7.67 -10.94 -9.05
CA PRO A 190 -7.01 -9.64 -8.91
C PRO A 190 -6.21 -9.59 -7.60
N ALA A 191 -5.17 -8.79 -7.60
CA ALA A 191 -4.37 -8.55 -6.41
C ALA A 191 -3.93 -7.09 -6.36
N LEU A 192 -3.59 -6.62 -5.16
CA LEU A 192 -3.06 -5.29 -4.96
C LEU A 192 -1.53 -5.31 -4.93
N VAL A 193 -0.91 -4.34 -5.60
CA VAL A 193 0.53 -4.10 -5.58
C VAL A 193 0.79 -2.71 -5.03
N SER A 194 1.61 -2.61 -3.99
CA SER A 194 1.89 -1.37 -3.25
C SER A 194 2.80 -0.38 -3.98
N GLY A 195 3.26 -0.68 -5.18
CA GLY A 195 4.14 0.17 -5.97
C GLY A 195 3.50 0.64 -7.27
N ASN A 196 3.71 1.90 -7.62
CA ASN A 196 3.34 2.39 -8.93
C ASN A 196 4.48 2.15 -9.94
N THR A 197 4.12 2.16 -11.22
CA THR A 197 5.02 1.97 -12.36
C THR A 197 4.70 3.00 -13.45
N ASP A 198 5.13 2.74 -14.67
CA ASP A 198 4.73 3.46 -15.87
C ASP A 198 3.21 3.47 -16.13
N THR A 199 2.42 2.64 -15.46
CA THR A 199 0.96 2.64 -15.56
C THR A 199 0.34 4.01 -15.29
N ARG A 200 0.97 4.85 -14.48
CA ARG A 200 0.51 6.23 -14.20
C ARG A 200 0.33 7.09 -15.45
N TYR A 201 1.05 6.79 -16.52
CA TYR A 201 0.96 7.54 -17.79
C TYR A 201 -0.25 7.13 -18.65
N TYR A 202 -0.94 6.06 -18.27
CA TYR A 202 -2.08 5.51 -18.99
C TYR A 202 -3.42 5.75 -18.31
N TRP A 203 -3.45 6.28 -17.07
CA TRP A 203 -4.69 6.48 -16.31
C TRP A 203 -5.73 7.36 -17.01
N SER A 204 -5.29 8.34 -17.80
CA SER A 204 -6.19 9.19 -18.60
C SER A 204 -6.63 8.57 -19.93
N LEU A 205 -6.05 7.43 -20.32
CA LEU A 205 -6.28 6.81 -21.63
C LEU A 205 -7.20 5.60 -21.53
N THR A 206 -7.18 4.87 -20.42
CA THR A 206 -7.97 3.66 -20.22
C THR A 206 -8.16 3.37 -18.74
N GLU A 207 -9.30 2.78 -18.40
CA GLU A 207 -9.57 2.23 -17.05
C GLU A 207 -9.07 0.78 -16.90
N ASN A 208 -8.73 0.10 -18.00
CA ASN A 208 -8.34 -1.30 -18.01
C ASN A 208 -6.81 -1.42 -18.03
N ILE A 209 -6.20 -1.39 -16.85
CA ILE A 209 -4.75 -1.50 -16.67
C ILE A 209 -4.45 -2.65 -15.72
N TYR A 210 -4.05 -3.78 -16.28
CA TYR A 210 -3.70 -4.97 -15.51
C TYR A 210 -2.21 -5.24 -15.61
N ARG A 211 -1.59 -5.61 -14.49
CA ARG A 211 -0.18 -6.01 -14.43
C ARG A 211 -0.09 -7.51 -14.20
N PHE A 212 0.67 -8.17 -15.02
CA PHE A 212 0.84 -9.61 -14.95
C PHE A 212 2.29 -10.00 -15.27
N VAL A 213 2.80 -10.98 -14.52
CA VAL A 213 4.10 -11.59 -14.77
C VAL A 213 3.87 -13.05 -15.12
N GLY A 214 4.14 -13.40 -16.37
CA GLY A 214 3.86 -14.73 -16.94
C GLY A 214 4.83 -15.83 -16.51
N MET A 215 5.29 -15.82 -15.25
CA MET A 215 6.16 -16.86 -14.71
C MET A 215 5.79 -17.24 -13.28
N PRO A 216 5.92 -18.51 -12.89
CA PRO A 216 5.82 -18.90 -11.49
C PRO A 216 6.92 -18.21 -10.67
N MET A 217 6.52 -17.48 -9.63
CA MET A 217 7.45 -16.86 -8.69
C MET A 217 7.23 -17.45 -7.29
N PRO A 218 8.27 -18.00 -6.66
CA PRO A 218 8.19 -18.35 -5.24
C PRO A 218 7.88 -17.10 -4.39
N ALA A 219 7.07 -17.26 -3.35
CA ALA A 219 6.68 -16.14 -2.48
C ALA A 219 7.90 -15.40 -1.88
N ASP A 220 9.00 -16.11 -1.65
CA ASP A 220 10.23 -15.51 -1.12
C ASP A 220 10.94 -14.58 -2.13
N THR A 221 10.72 -14.77 -3.43
CA THR A 221 11.30 -13.89 -4.46
C THR A 221 10.75 -12.48 -4.37
N LEU A 222 9.51 -12.31 -3.94
CA LEU A 222 8.92 -10.98 -3.74
C LEU A 222 9.63 -10.18 -2.64
N LYS A 223 10.23 -10.86 -1.65
CA LYS A 223 10.97 -10.23 -0.57
C LYS A 223 12.34 -9.67 -1.01
N THR A 224 12.84 -10.10 -2.16
CA THR A 224 14.14 -9.68 -2.68
C THR A 224 14.07 -8.51 -3.66
N ILE A 225 12.87 -8.12 -4.09
CA ILE A 225 12.68 -6.93 -4.91
C ILE A 225 13.09 -5.70 -4.09
N HIS A 226 14.04 -4.93 -4.59
CA HIS A 226 14.67 -3.80 -3.90
C HIS A 226 15.55 -4.16 -2.69
N SER A 227 15.89 -5.44 -2.49
CA SER A 227 16.87 -5.80 -1.46
C SER A 227 18.28 -5.37 -1.89
N VAL A 228 19.07 -4.96 -0.91
CA VAL A 228 20.51 -4.79 -1.08
C VAL A 228 21.16 -6.12 -0.73
N ASN A 229 21.87 -6.72 -1.67
CA ASN A 229 22.64 -7.94 -1.44
C ASN A 229 23.92 -7.65 -0.67
#